data_37b5ce5b7c9c9363127a35f861877fe0
#
_entry.id   37b5ce5b7c9c9363127a35f861877fe0
#
_cell.length_a   1.000
_cell.length_b   1.000
_cell.length_c   1.000
_cell.angle_alpha   90.00
_cell.angle_beta   90.00
_cell.angle_gamma   90.00
#
_symmetry.space_group_name_H-M   'P 1'
#
loop_
_entity.id
_entity.type
_entity.pdbx_description
1 polymer ?
#
loop_
_entity_poly.entity_id
_entity_poly.type
_entity_poly.pdbx_seq_one_letter_code
_entity_poly.pdbx_strand_id
1 'polypeptide(L)'
;KNIDDKFELSDLPATNKKELMSNFDNWGTDHSIKLSEINEFMKDIDNIGRKFKGNYLVFTTSGSTGNPLVMICDKSTNNVMGGISATRAFARKQDFKAFLKAGKKTMGVFATGGFYLGNSTIRSRLLSMPWKKKQMAVTSALLPISQIVEKLNAFQPAMLGGYPTILELLMEEEKSGRLHINPVIIMTGGEYLSDHLREKLSEVFRCYVQTNYSCTAGGT
;
A
#
# COMPACT_ATOMS: atom_id res chain seq x y z
N LYS A 1 6.40 1.60 -32.88
CA LYS A 1 5.22 1.45 -33.78
C LYS A 1 4.32 2.64 -33.53
N ASN A 2 3.89 3.34 -34.59
CA ASN A 2 2.85 4.35 -34.46
C ASN A 2 1.53 3.65 -34.12
N ILE A 3 0.92 4.05 -33.03
CA ILE A 3 -0.43 3.62 -32.63
C ILE A 3 -1.39 4.50 -33.42
N ASP A 4 -2.20 3.90 -34.27
CA ASP A 4 -3.24 4.57 -35.01
C ASP A 4 -4.61 4.43 -34.30
N ASP A 5 -5.62 5.14 -34.77
CA ASP A 5 -6.96 5.14 -34.15
C ASP A 5 -7.72 3.80 -34.26
N LYS A 6 -7.13 2.79 -34.92
CA LYS A 6 -7.68 1.44 -35.10
C LYS A 6 -6.96 0.39 -34.24
N PHE A 7 -6.07 0.84 -33.37
CA PHE A 7 -5.28 -0.06 -32.52
C PHE A 7 -6.13 -0.69 -31.42
N GLU A 8 -6.17 -2.01 -31.37
CA GLU A 8 -6.84 -2.74 -30.30
C GLU A 8 -5.83 -3.21 -29.24
N LEU A 9 -6.30 -3.40 -28.01
CA LEU A 9 -5.45 -3.86 -26.91
C LEU A 9 -4.83 -5.22 -27.18
N SER A 10 -5.50 -6.07 -27.98
CA SER A 10 -5.03 -7.37 -28.45
C SER A 10 -3.81 -7.31 -29.38
N ASP A 11 -3.55 -6.14 -29.99
CA ASP A 11 -2.39 -5.91 -30.86
C ASP A 11 -1.10 -5.68 -30.07
N LEU A 12 -1.20 -5.45 -28.78
CA LEU A 12 -0.05 -5.33 -27.88
C LEU A 12 0.50 -6.72 -27.52
N PRO A 13 1.82 -6.92 -27.65
CA PRO A 13 2.42 -8.15 -27.16
C PRO A 13 2.26 -8.24 -25.63
N ALA A 14 1.92 -9.43 -25.14
CA ALA A 14 1.94 -9.69 -23.70
C ALA A 14 3.38 -9.53 -23.18
N THR A 15 3.51 -8.86 -22.04
CA THR A 15 4.79 -8.66 -21.37
C THR A 15 4.80 -9.36 -20.00
N ASN A 16 5.97 -9.63 -19.48
CA ASN A 16 6.14 -10.21 -18.15
C ASN A 16 7.21 -9.44 -17.34
N LYS A 17 7.24 -9.68 -16.03
CA LYS A 17 8.17 -8.98 -15.12
C LYS A 17 9.64 -9.12 -15.53
N LYS A 18 10.06 -10.29 -16.03
CA LYS A 18 11.44 -10.55 -16.44
C LYS A 18 11.82 -9.69 -17.64
N GLU A 19 10.96 -9.63 -18.64
CA GLU A 19 11.16 -8.79 -19.83
C GLU A 19 11.18 -7.31 -19.48
N LEU A 20 10.24 -6.85 -18.65
CA LEU A 20 10.22 -5.45 -18.20
C LEU A 20 11.51 -5.10 -17.45
N MET A 21 11.98 -5.95 -16.54
CA MET A 21 13.19 -5.65 -15.77
C MET A 21 14.47 -5.74 -16.61
N SER A 22 14.55 -6.66 -17.58
CA SER A 22 15.71 -6.73 -18.49
C SER A 22 15.80 -5.54 -19.45
N ASN A 23 14.69 -4.84 -19.69
CA ASN A 23 14.60 -3.66 -20.56
C ASN A 23 14.28 -2.38 -19.77
N PHE A 24 14.47 -2.37 -18.45
CA PHE A 24 14.06 -1.27 -17.59
C PHE A 24 14.51 0.10 -18.10
N ASP A 25 15.76 0.23 -18.51
CA ASP A 25 16.35 1.48 -18.96
C ASP A 25 15.75 2.03 -20.27
N ASN A 26 14.97 1.23 -20.98
CA ASN A 26 14.40 1.56 -22.27
C ASN A 26 12.88 1.72 -22.28
N TRP A 27 12.15 1.11 -21.32
CA TRP A 27 10.68 1.19 -21.32
C TRP A 27 10.14 2.38 -20.50
N GLY A 28 10.91 2.91 -19.56
CA GLY A 28 10.54 4.10 -18.81
C GLY A 28 10.53 5.35 -19.71
N THR A 29 9.62 6.27 -19.44
CA THR A 29 9.52 7.54 -20.20
C THR A 29 10.69 8.50 -19.93
N ASP A 30 11.36 8.37 -18.80
CA ASP A 30 12.57 9.12 -18.47
C ASP A 30 13.80 8.23 -18.61
N HIS A 31 14.45 8.30 -19.75
CA HIS A 31 15.65 7.50 -20.09
C HIS A 31 16.91 7.89 -19.28
N SER A 32 16.87 8.98 -18.51
CA SER A 32 17.95 9.35 -17.59
C SER A 32 18.00 8.50 -16.33
N ILE A 33 16.96 7.71 -16.10
CA ILE A 33 16.84 6.81 -14.94
C ILE A 33 17.35 5.43 -15.31
N LYS A 34 18.33 4.95 -14.54
CA LYS A 34 18.94 3.63 -14.74
C LYS A 34 18.62 2.69 -13.60
N LEU A 35 18.29 1.43 -13.91
CA LEU A 35 18.01 0.41 -12.91
C LEU A 35 19.16 0.22 -11.91
N SER A 36 20.40 0.31 -12.39
CA SER A 36 21.59 0.21 -11.55
C SER A 36 21.64 1.28 -10.45
N GLU A 37 21.27 2.53 -10.77
CA GLU A 37 21.23 3.64 -9.82
C GLU A 37 20.11 3.46 -8.79
N ILE A 38 18.95 2.94 -9.24
CA ILE A 38 17.82 2.65 -8.33
C ILE A 38 18.21 1.51 -7.38
N ASN A 39 18.87 0.46 -7.88
CA ASN A 39 19.34 -0.64 -7.05
C ASN A 39 20.36 -0.16 -6.00
N GLU A 40 21.24 0.75 -6.35
CA GLU A 40 22.18 1.37 -5.38
C GLU A 40 21.42 2.17 -4.31
N PHE A 41 20.44 2.98 -4.73
CA PHE A 41 19.60 3.74 -3.81
C PHE A 41 18.81 2.83 -2.84
N MET A 42 18.37 1.66 -3.30
CA MET A 42 17.61 0.70 -2.50
C MET A 42 18.44 -0.11 -1.51
N LYS A 43 19.77 -0.12 -1.61
CA LYS A 43 20.63 -0.79 -0.62
C LYS A 43 20.48 -0.20 0.77
N ASP A 44 20.20 1.09 0.86
CA ASP A 44 19.95 1.77 2.12
C ASP A 44 18.45 1.79 2.42
N ILE A 45 18.03 1.05 3.45
CA ILE A 45 16.64 0.96 3.91
C ILE A 45 16.09 2.31 4.44
N ASP A 46 16.97 3.23 4.85
CA ASP A 46 16.56 4.56 5.28
C ASP A 46 16.08 5.43 4.11
N ASN A 47 16.32 5.00 2.88
CA ASN A 47 15.78 5.61 1.68
C ASN A 47 14.30 5.22 1.39
N ILE A 48 13.71 4.28 2.15
CA ILE A 48 12.30 3.92 1.98
C ILE A 48 11.43 5.17 2.22
N GLY A 49 10.65 5.54 1.19
CA GLY A 49 9.80 6.72 1.21
C GLY A 49 10.51 8.03 0.88
N ARG A 50 11.84 8.04 0.76
CA ARG A 50 12.59 9.18 0.22
C ARG A 50 12.48 9.25 -1.30
N LYS A 51 12.77 10.41 -1.85
CA LYS A 51 12.72 10.63 -3.31
C LYS A 51 14.08 10.33 -3.94
N PHE A 52 14.12 9.33 -4.81
CA PHE A 52 15.25 9.09 -5.71
C PHE A 52 15.40 10.27 -6.68
N LYS A 53 16.59 10.77 -6.85
CA LYS A 53 16.89 12.00 -7.63
C LYS A 53 15.96 13.19 -7.31
N GLY A 54 15.48 13.27 -6.06
CA GLY A 54 14.60 14.36 -5.60
C GLY A 54 13.15 14.34 -6.13
N ASN A 55 12.82 13.48 -7.08
CA ASN A 55 11.54 13.45 -7.77
C ASN A 55 10.77 12.13 -7.66
N TYR A 56 11.46 11.00 -7.75
CA TYR A 56 10.82 9.69 -7.92
C TYR A 56 10.65 8.93 -6.62
N LEU A 57 9.46 8.43 -6.34
CA LEU A 57 9.23 7.44 -5.30
C LEU A 57 9.46 6.04 -5.88
N VAL A 58 10.23 5.23 -5.16
CA VAL A 58 10.59 3.87 -5.59
C VAL A 58 9.71 2.85 -4.89
N PHE A 59 9.22 1.88 -5.66
CA PHE A 59 8.45 0.73 -5.18
C PHE A 59 9.03 -0.57 -5.70
N THR A 60 8.87 -1.64 -4.92
CA THR A 60 9.16 -2.99 -5.37
C THR A 60 8.00 -3.93 -5.05
N THR A 61 7.85 -4.97 -5.87
CA THR A 61 7.01 -6.11 -5.50
C THR A 61 7.78 -7.03 -4.55
N SER A 62 7.08 -7.89 -3.81
CA SER A 62 7.70 -8.84 -2.87
C SER A 62 8.66 -9.85 -3.50
N GLY A 63 8.62 -10.01 -4.83
CA GLY A 63 9.49 -10.96 -5.53
C GLY A 63 9.19 -12.42 -5.23
N SER A 64 8.00 -12.76 -4.76
CA SER A 64 7.57 -14.15 -4.48
C SER A 64 7.76 -15.11 -5.65
N THR A 65 7.87 -14.58 -6.87
CA THR A 65 8.16 -15.32 -8.11
C THR A 65 9.65 -15.30 -8.52
N GLY A 66 10.54 -14.90 -7.61
CA GLY A 66 12.00 -14.84 -7.85
C GLY A 66 12.51 -13.56 -8.52
N ASN A 67 11.65 -12.77 -9.17
CA ASN A 67 12.01 -11.52 -9.84
C ASN A 67 11.17 -10.37 -9.31
N PRO A 68 11.68 -9.56 -8.37
CA PRO A 68 10.97 -8.36 -7.94
C PRO A 68 10.87 -7.35 -9.09
N LEU A 69 9.69 -6.77 -9.28
CA LEU A 69 9.52 -5.66 -10.19
C LEU A 69 9.88 -4.36 -9.43
N VAL A 70 10.73 -3.55 -10.04
CA VAL A 70 11.06 -2.19 -9.58
C VAL A 70 10.21 -1.22 -10.38
N MET A 71 9.54 -0.32 -9.69
CA MET A 71 8.73 0.75 -10.27
C MET A 71 9.14 2.09 -9.69
N ILE A 72 9.06 3.12 -10.50
CA ILE A 72 9.26 4.50 -10.08
C ILE A 72 8.00 5.31 -10.38
N CYS A 73 7.70 6.24 -9.50
CA CYS A 73 6.56 7.12 -9.63
C CYS A 73 7.02 8.57 -9.41
N ASP A 74 6.87 9.41 -10.41
CA ASP A 74 7.22 10.81 -10.30
C ASP A 74 6.24 11.58 -9.40
N LYS A 75 6.55 12.84 -9.11
CA LYS A 75 5.73 13.69 -8.25
C LYS A 75 4.32 13.90 -8.84
N SER A 76 4.19 14.04 -10.15
CA SER A 76 2.90 14.29 -10.82
C SER A 76 1.99 13.07 -10.69
N THR A 77 2.49 11.91 -11.11
CA THR A 77 1.78 10.63 -10.99
C THR A 77 1.40 10.33 -9.54
N ASN A 78 2.34 10.49 -8.60
CA ASN A 78 2.06 10.28 -7.18
C ASN A 78 0.98 11.21 -6.62
N ASN A 79 0.89 12.46 -7.10
CA ASN A 79 -0.16 13.39 -6.72
C ASN A 79 -1.53 12.96 -7.30
N VAL A 80 -1.58 12.55 -8.57
CA VAL A 80 -2.80 12.04 -9.21
C VAL A 80 -3.29 10.79 -8.48
N MET A 81 -2.41 9.82 -8.23
CA MET A 81 -2.74 8.60 -7.47
C MET A 81 -3.22 8.92 -6.05
N GLY A 82 -2.56 9.87 -5.39
CA GLY A 82 -2.97 10.36 -4.07
C GLY A 82 -4.37 10.98 -4.09
N GLY A 83 -4.70 11.75 -5.11
CA GLY A 83 -6.03 12.34 -5.32
C GLY A 83 -7.10 11.27 -5.55
N ILE A 84 -6.84 10.32 -6.44
CA ILE A 84 -7.75 9.18 -6.71
C ILE A 84 -7.96 8.36 -5.44
N SER A 85 -6.88 8.00 -4.74
CA SER A 85 -6.97 7.25 -3.49
C SER A 85 -7.76 7.99 -2.42
N ALA A 86 -7.59 9.31 -2.28
CA ALA A 86 -8.31 10.11 -1.30
C ALA A 86 -9.82 10.20 -1.62
N THR A 87 -10.19 10.34 -2.90
CA THR A 87 -11.59 10.43 -3.34
C THR A 87 -12.31 9.09 -3.28
N ARG A 88 -11.58 7.97 -3.40
CA ARG A 88 -12.12 6.60 -3.38
C ARG A 88 -11.84 5.86 -2.07
N ALA A 89 -11.24 6.52 -1.08
CA ALA A 89 -10.89 5.91 0.20
C ALA A 89 -12.10 5.38 0.97
N PHE A 90 -13.29 5.90 0.68
CA PHE A 90 -14.53 5.52 1.37
C PHE A 90 -15.62 5.25 0.35
N ALA A 91 -16.06 4.00 0.26
CA ALA A 91 -17.21 3.62 -0.56
C ALA A 91 -18.52 4.23 -0.04
N ARG A 92 -18.62 4.50 1.28
CA ARG A 92 -19.80 5.04 1.92
C ARG A 92 -19.52 6.38 2.59
N LYS A 93 -20.33 7.40 2.30
CA LYS A 93 -20.20 8.75 2.87
C LYS A 93 -20.28 8.78 4.40
N GLN A 94 -21.06 7.88 4.99
CA GLN A 94 -21.19 7.77 6.44
C GLN A 94 -19.87 7.38 7.12
N ASP A 95 -19.09 6.47 6.51
CA ASP A 95 -17.81 6.02 7.06
C ASP A 95 -16.77 7.15 7.01
N PHE A 96 -16.78 7.97 5.96
CA PHE A 96 -15.97 9.17 5.90
C PHE A 96 -16.28 10.14 7.04
N LYS A 97 -17.59 10.41 7.29
CA LYS A 97 -17.99 11.28 8.40
C LYS A 97 -17.58 10.70 9.76
N ALA A 98 -17.75 9.40 9.96
CA ALA A 98 -17.35 8.72 11.19
C ALA A 98 -15.81 8.75 11.37
N PHE A 99 -15.03 8.52 10.30
CA PHE A 99 -13.58 8.63 10.30
C PHE A 99 -13.08 10.04 10.70
N LEU A 100 -13.73 11.09 10.19
CA LEU A 100 -13.41 12.47 10.60
C LEU A 100 -13.64 12.69 12.10
N LYS A 101 -14.78 12.21 12.62
CA LYS A 101 -15.14 12.31 14.04
C LYS A 101 -14.20 11.52 14.94
N ALA A 102 -13.70 10.36 14.47
CA ALA A 102 -12.78 9.49 15.19
C ALA A 102 -11.30 9.94 15.12
N GLY A 103 -11.03 11.19 14.72
CA GLY A 103 -9.69 11.78 14.77
C GLY A 103 -8.77 11.44 13.61
N LYS A 104 -9.27 10.80 12.54
CA LYS A 104 -8.55 10.52 11.28
C LYS A 104 -7.31 9.64 11.45
N LYS A 105 -7.24 8.84 12.51
CA LYS A 105 -6.11 7.95 12.75
C LYS A 105 -6.13 6.77 11.79
N THR A 106 -5.05 6.59 11.06
CA THR A 106 -4.87 5.49 10.11
C THR A 106 -3.64 4.69 10.47
N MET A 107 -3.76 3.38 10.62
CA MET A 107 -2.61 2.50 10.82
C MET A 107 -2.64 1.35 9.83
N GLY A 108 -1.51 1.12 9.17
CA GLY A 108 -1.30 -0.01 8.28
C GLY A 108 -0.47 -1.11 8.94
N VAL A 109 -0.86 -2.36 8.72
CA VAL A 109 -0.11 -3.56 9.11
C VAL A 109 0.35 -4.25 7.84
N PHE A 110 1.57 -3.91 7.38
CA PHE A 110 2.12 -4.35 6.10
C PHE A 110 3.57 -4.81 6.24
N ALA A 111 4.10 -5.45 5.21
CA ALA A 111 5.53 -5.69 5.14
C ALA A 111 6.31 -4.37 5.11
N THR A 112 7.31 -4.20 5.99
CA THR A 112 8.07 -2.94 6.15
C THR A 112 9.55 -3.06 5.85
N GLY A 113 10.07 -4.26 5.64
CA GLY A 113 11.50 -4.51 5.40
C GLY A 113 12.00 -4.21 3.98
N GLY A 114 11.22 -3.49 3.15
CA GLY A 114 11.58 -3.16 1.78
C GLY A 114 10.77 -2.00 1.22
N PHE A 115 11.05 -1.68 -0.04
CA PHE A 115 10.39 -0.59 -0.79
C PHE A 115 8.97 -0.96 -1.26
N TYR A 116 8.23 -1.72 -0.45
CA TYR A 116 6.86 -2.12 -0.77
C TYR A 116 5.92 -0.92 -0.84
N LEU A 117 4.94 -0.97 -1.75
CA LEU A 117 4.04 0.14 -2.05
C LEU A 117 3.43 0.79 -0.80
N GLY A 118 2.83 0.00 0.08
CA GLY A 118 2.19 0.49 1.31
C GLY A 118 3.18 1.19 2.26
N ASN A 119 4.34 0.55 2.50
CA ASN A 119 5.38 1.09 3.36
C ASN A 119 5.99 2.38 2.79
N SER A 120 6.42 2.37 1.51
CA SER A 120 7.02 3.53 0.85
C SER A 120 6.05 4.71 0.79
N THR A 121 4.77 4.48 0.51
CA THR A 121 3.76 5.53 0.44
C THR A 121 3.54 6.18 1.81
N ILE A 122 3.35 5.39 2.88
CA ILE A 122 3.14 5.93 4.23
C ILE A 122 4.38 6.68 4.71
N ARG A 123 5.57 6.10 4.56
CA ARG A 123 6.82 6.75 4.94
C ARG A 123 7.06 8.06 4.17
N SER A 124 6.79 8.08 2.87
CA SER A 124 6.90 9.30 2.05
C SER A 124 5.96 10.41 2.54
N ARG A 125 4.73 10.06 2.90
CA ARG A 125 3.77 11.01 3.49
C ARG A 125 4.24 11.53 4.84
N LEU A 126 4.79 10.69 5.70
CA LEU A 126 5.30 11.09 7.01
C LEU A 126 6.56 11.96 6.92
N LEU A 127 7.42 11.72 5.91
CA LEU A 127 8.56 12.58 5.61
C LEU A 127 8.13 13.96 5.11
N SER A 128 7.10 14.00 4.24
CA SER A 128 6.58 15.25 3.69
C SER A 128 5.68 16.02 4.67
N MET A 129 5.05 15.33 5.61
CA MET A 129 4.09 15.88 6.58
C MET A 129 4.34 15.34 7.99
N PRO A 130 5.48 15.75 8.66
CA PRO A 130 5.87 15.18 9.96
C PRO A 130 4.82 15.34 11.06
N TRP A 131 3.98 16.39 10.98
CA TRP A 131 2.88 16.62 11.93
C TRP A 131 1.79 15.53 11.89
N LYS A 132 1.72 14.73 10.81
CA LYS A 132 0.78 13.61 10.69
C LYS A 132 1.20 12.34 11.43
N LYS A 133 2.36 12.29 12.07
CA LYS A 133 2.82 11.13 12.87
C LYS A 133 1.83 10.68 13.94
N LYS A 134 1.03 11.62 14.48
CA LYS A 134 -0.04 11.30 15.44
C LYS A 134 -1.30 10.71 14.77
N GLN A 135 -1.44 10.84 13.46
CA GLN A 135 -2.60 10.41 12.68
C GLN A 135 -2.31 9.25 11.73
N MET A 136 -1.04 8.99 11.43
CA MET A 136 -0.66 7.94 10.49
C MET A 136 0.49 7.12 11.05
N ALA A 137 0.36 5.80 11.00
CA ALA A 137 1.39 4.87 11.39
C ALA A 137 1.41 3.64 10.46
N VAL A 138 2.55 2.96 10.43
CA VAL A 138 2.69 1.63 9.83
C VAL A 138 3.46 0.76 10.78
N THR A 139 3.05 -0.49 10.89
CA THR A 139 3.80 -1.52 11.62
C THR A 139 4.04 -2.72 10.72
N SER A 140 5.09 -3.49 11.02
CA SER A 140 5.40 -4.68 10.24
C SER A 140 4.43 -5.81 10.53
N ALA A 141 3.88 -6.39 9.48
CA ALA A 141 3.10 -7.63 9.55
C ALA A 141 3.98 -8.86 9.92
N LEU A 142 5.31 -8.71 9.91
CA LEU A 142 6.27 -9.76 10.27
C LEU A 142 6.64 -9.76 11.76
N LEU A 143 6.14 -8.81 12.53
CA LEU A 143 6.32 -8.81 13.99
C LEU A 143 5.48 -9.91 14.64
N PRO A 144 5.86 -10.40 15.83
CA PRO A 144 4.98 -11.21 16.67
C PRO A 144 3.63 -10.55 16.86
N ILE A 145 2.55 -11.32 16.75
CA ILE A 145 1.17 -10.78 16.80
C ILE A 145 0.92 -9.96 18.07
N SER A 146 1.49 -10.35 19.21
CA SER A 146 1.38 -9.62 20.48
C SER A 146 1.93 -8.18 20.39
N GLN A 147 3.05 -7.98 19.67
CA GLN A 147 3.61 -6.66 19.46
C GLN A 147 2.77 -5.79 18.50
N ILE A 148 2.11 -6.42 17.51
CA ILE A 148 1.18 -5.73 16.62
C ILE A 148 -0.04 -5.29 17.41
N VAL A 149 -0.58 -6.17 18.24
CA VAL A 149 -1.71 -5.89 19.14
C VAL A 149 -1.39 -4.74 20.09
N GLU A 150 -0.23 -4.76 20.76
CA GLU A 150 0.21 -3.68 21.64
C GLU A 150 0.23 -2.33 20.92
N LYS A 151 0.82 -2.28 19.70
CA LYS A 151 0.89 -1.07 18.89
C LYS A 151 -0.49 -0.57 18.45
N LEU A 152 -1.38 -1.49 18.06
CA LEU A 152 -2.75 -1.15 17.67
C LEU A 152 -3.55 -0.63 18.85
N ASN A 153 -3.47 -1.28 20.02
CA ASN A 153 -4.11 -0.86 21.26
C ASN A 153 -3.62 0.53 21.70
N ALA A 154 -2.33 0.82 21.58
CA ALA A 154 -1.78 2.14 21.90
C ALA A 154 -2.20 3.23 20.88
N PHE A 155 -2.27 2.87 19.59
CA PHE A 155 -2.55 3.85 18.53
C PHE A 155 -4.03 4.13 18.36
N GLN A 156 -4.92 3.15 18.54
CA GLN A 156 -6.39 3.26 18.35
C GLN A 156 -6.76 3.77 16.94
N PRO A 157 -6.54 3.01 15.87
CA PRO A 157 -6.83 3.44 14.52
C PRO A 157 -8.32 3.54 14.24
N ALA A 158 -8.76 4.63 13.63
CA ALA A 158 -10.10 4.76 13.05
C ALA A 158 -10.18 4.08 11.66
N MET A 159 -9.04 3.97 10.96
CA MET A 159 -8.90 3.18 9.74
C MET A 159 -7.75 2.20 9.95
N LEU A 160 -8.06 0.91 9.86
CA LEU A 160 -7.07 -0.18 9.91
C LEU A 160 -6.83 -0.71 8.49
N GLY A 161 -5.58 -0.67 8.04
CA GLY A 161 -5.15 -1.25 6.78
C GLY A 161 -4.35 -2.53 6.99
N GLY A 162 -4.52 -3.55 6.14
CA GLY A 162 -3.72 -4.77 6.25
C GLY A 162 -4.00 -5.79 5.16
N TYR A 163 -3.17 -6.82 5.11
CA TYR A 163 -3.44 -8.01 4.31
C TYR A 163 -4.60 -8.80 4.93
N PRO A 164 -5.47 -9.45 4.13
CA PRO A 164 -6.49 -10.35 4.65
C PRO A 164 -5.98 -11.35 5.69
N THR A 165 -4.84 -11.98 5.45
CA THR A 165 -4.24 -12.97 6.37
C THR A 165 -3.88 -12.38 7.72
N ILE A 166 -3.28 -11.19 7.78
CA ILE A 166 -2.96 -10.54 9.07
C ILE A 166 -4.21 -10.04 9.78
N LEU A 167 -5.22 -9.57 9.03
CA LEU A 167 -6.50 -9.14 9.61
C LEU A 167 -7.28 -10.30 10.22
N GLU A 168 -7.19 -11.51 9.64
CA GLU A 168 -7.75 -12.72 10.22
C GLU A 168 -7.11 -13.06 11.57
N LEU A 169 -5.78 -12.96 11.68
CA LEU A 169 -5.09 -13.13 12.97
C LEU A 169 -5.51 -12.06 13.99
N LEU A 170 -5.62 -10.82 13.58
CA LEU A 170 -6.08 -9.73 14.46
C LEU A 170 -7.54 -9.90 14.89
N MET A 171 -8.37 -10.50 14.05
CA MET A 171 -9.74 -10.85 14.42
C MET A 171 -9.79 -11.87 15.57
N GLU A 172 -8.91 -12.86 15.57
CA GLU A 172 -8.81 -13.82 16.68
C GLU A 172 -8.29 -13.15 17.98
N GLU A 173 -7.40 -12.17 17.85
CA GLU A 173 -6.94 -11.36 18.99
C GLU A 173 -8.08 -10.49 19.58
N GLU A 174 -8.96 -9.92 18.74
CA GLU A 174 -10.14 -9.18 19.17
C GLU A 174 -11.13 -10.11 19.90
N LYS A 175 -11.44 -11.29 19.33
CA LYS A 175 -12.33 -12.29 19.96
C LYS A 175 -11.82 -12.76 21.30
N SER A 176 -10.51 -12.90 21.45
CA SER A 176 -9.88 -13.33 22.70
C SER A 176 -9.78 -12.22 23.75
N GLY A 177 -10.17 -11.01 23.40
CA GLY A 177 -10.11 -9.84 24.29
C GLY A 177 -8.68 -9.35 24.55
N ARG A 178 -7.72 -9.59 23.64
CA ARG A 178 -6.37 -9.02 23.71
C ARG A 178 -6.23 -7.77 22.86
N LEU A 179 -6.91 -7.74 21.71
CA LEU A 179 -7.00 -6.54 20.88
C LEU A 179 -8.25 -5.73 21.29
N HIS A 180 -8.09 -4.44 21.51
CA HIS A 180 -9.14 -3.53 21.93
C HIS A 180 -9.14 -2.28 21.07
N ILE A 181 -9.57 -2.40 19.82
CA ILE A 181 -9.68 -1.30 18.87
C ILE A 181 -11.11 -1.20 18.33
N ASN A 182 -11.48 0.00 17.89
CA ASN A 182 -12.80 0.23 17.33
C ASN A 182 -12.68 0.99 15.99
N PRO A 183 -12.19 0.33 14.93
CA PRO A 183 -12.04 0.98 13.64
C PRO A 183 -13.39 1.29 13.01
N VAL A 184 -13.48 2.43 12.33
CA VAL A 184 -14.64 2.81 11.53
C VAL A 184 -14.68 2.05 10.21
N ILE A 185 -13.50 1.73 9.69
CA ILE A 185 -13.33 1.03 8.43
C ILE A 185 -12.06 0.18 8.43
N ILE A 186 -12.15 -1.00 7.84
CA ILE A 186 -11.00 -1.84 7.52
C ILE A 186 -10.75 -1.78 6.02
N MET A 187 -9.49 -1.55 5.63
CA MET A 187 -9.03 -1.52 4.24
C MET A 187 -8.11 -2.70 3.98
N THR A 188 -8.46 -3.58 3.05
CA THR A 188 -7.61 -4.71 2.67
C THR A 188 -7.02 -4.52 1.27
N GLY A 189 -5.88 -5.15 1.01
CA GLY A 189 -5.25 -5.20 -0.30
C GLY A 189 -4.04 -6.11 -0.32
N GLY A 190 -3.53 -6.39 -1.51
CA GLY A 190 -2.33 -7.21 -1.72
C GLY A 190 -2.56 -8.73 -1.69
N GLU A 191 -3.70 -9.19 -1.21
CA GLU A 191 -4.13 -10.58 -1.18
C GLU A 191 -5.62 -10.68 -1.52
N TYR A 192 -6.07 -11.87 -1.89
CA TYR A 192 -7.49 -12.14 -2.13
C TYR A 192 -8.27 -12.12 -0.80
N LEU A 193 -9.35 -11.36 -0.76
CA LEU A 193 -10.31 -11.35 0.35
C LEU A 193 -11.55 -12.16 -0.04
N SER A 194 -11.79 -13.30 0.62
CA SER A 194 -13.02 -14.07 0.43
C SER A 194 -14.22 -13.34 1.06
N ASP A 195 -15.42 -13.55 0.51
CA ASP A 195 -16.63 -12.97 1.07
C ASP A 195 -16.87 -13.43 2.50
N HIS A 196 -16.60 -14.71 2.78
CA HIS A 196 -16.70 -15.27 4.13
C HIS A 196 -15.78 -14.56 5.16
N LEU A 197 -14.51 -14.31 4.79
CA LEU A 197 -13.61 -13.57 5.68
C LEU A 197 -14.04 -12.12 5.83
N ARG A 198 -14.53 -11.49 4.75
CA ARG A 198 -15.08 -10.12 4.79
C ARG A 198 -16.22 -9.99 5.80
N GLU A 199 -17.17 -10.93 5.74
CA GLU A 199 -18.31 -10.95 6.65
C GLU A 199 -17.86 -11.10 8.11
N LYS A 200 -16.99 -12.08 8.40
CA LYS A 200 -16.43 -12.28 9.75
C LYS A 200 -15.70 -11.05 10.30
N LEU A 201 -14.84 -10.44 9.48
CA LEU A 201 -14.15 -9.21 9.87
C LEU A 201 -15.15 -8.07 10.17
N SER A 202 -16.18 -7.92 9.31
CA SER A 202 -17.20 -6.90 9.49
C SER A 202 -18.02 -7.12 10.76
N GLU A 203 -18.34 -8.37 11.10
CA GLU A 203 -19.07 -8.74 12.30
C GLU A 203 -18.25 -8.46 13.56
N VAL A 204 -17.01 -8.97 13.63
CA VAL A 204 -16.15 -8.86 14.82
C VAL A 204 -15.77 -7.41 15.09
N PHE A 205 -15.31 -6.68 14.08
CA PHE A 205 -14.89 -5.28 14.23
C PHE A 205 -16.06 -4.29 14.11
N ARG A 206 -17.28 -4.75 13.82
CA ARG A 206 -18.50 -3.94 13.67
C ARG A 206 -18.34 -2.75 12.74
N CYS A 207 -17.56 -2.94 11.68
CA CYS A 207 -17.26 -1.89 10.70
C CYS A 207 -17.32 -2.41 9.27
N TYR A 208 -17.28 -1.47 8.31
CA TYR A 208 -17.23 -1.82 6.91
C TYR A 208 -15.84 -2.30 6.52
N VAL A 209 -15.79 -3.39 5.75
CA VAL A 209 -14.54 -3.94 5.21
C VAL A 209 -14.49 -3.70 3.71
N GLN A 210 -13.57 -2.83 3.31
CA GLN A 210 -13.34 -2.46 1.91
C GLN A 210 -12.05 -3.10 1.41
N THR A 211 -12.07 -3.62 0.18
CA THR A 211 -10.87 -4.10 -0.48
C THR A 211 -10.41 -3.10 -1.55
N ASN A 212 -9.10 -2.94 -1.67
CA ASN A 212 -8.46 -2.20 -2.74
C ASN A 212 -7.72 -3.17 -3.64
N TYR A 213 -8.09 -3.21 -4.90
CA TYR A 213 -7.29 -3.87 -5.93
C TYR A 213 -6.30 -2.86 -6.49
N SER A 214 -5.02 -3.23 -6.50
CA SER A 214 -3.97 -2.47 -7.14
C SER A 214 -2.93 -3.42 -7.73
N CYS A 215 -2.39 -3.04 -8.87
CA CYS A 215 -1.32 -3.77 -9.53
C CYS A 215 -0.08 -2.87 -9.63
N THR A 216 1.01 -3.26 -8.98
CA THR A 216 2.26 -2.49 -9.02
C THR A 216 2.78 -2.33 -10.45
N ALA A 217 2.54 -3.30 -11.32
CA ALA A 217 3.00 -3.30 -12.71
C ALA A 217 2.13 -2.44 -13.65
N GLY A 218 0.88 -2.16 -13.28
CA GLY A 218 -0.07 -1.41 -14.12
C GLY A 218 -0.25 0.05 -13.71
N GLY A 219 0.47 0.52 -12.72
CA GLY A 219 0.10 1.75 -12.02
C GLY A 219 -1.25 1.58 -11.28
N THR A 220 -1.43 2.24 -10.23
CA THR A 220 -2.70 2.18 -9.48
C THR A 220 -3.64 3.27 -9.94
#